data_7617f55993ecb17c416e55214f71c201
#
_entry.id   7617f55993ecb17c416e55214f71c201
#
_cell.length_a   1.000
_cell.length_b   1.000
_cell.length_c   1.000
_cell.angle_alpha   90.00
_cell.angle_beta   90.00
_cell.angle_gamma   90.00
#
_symmetry.space_group_name_H-M   'P 1'
#
loop_
_entity.id
_entity.type
_entity.pdbx_description
1 polymer ?
#
loop_
_entity_poly.entity_id
_entity_poly.type
_entity_poly.pdbx_seq_one_letter_code
_entity_poly.pdbx_strand_id
1 'polypeptide(L)'
;MTKKRLLYWLFVVFMVLALVLSAIPIIASDLFRQPYSPMWPHIRRAMDLFRIDPFPVGGGAPPRWPFWREPADAFVYHRDLTLTTSDGVNLTAWYVPAHEPGAPTFLLTHGLLDSKWTMLRLAPWLQEAGYNVLLLDFRGHGGSDHQPASIGPDEVQDVQAAIDWLEAEGVGEQVIGLGMSLGAAALVNTAVQDDRIDALILDSLFADWSDTDFAEGYRLPPDWLVPGVPSPEDLLPLIDIPVFIIHGTADVLTKVDHAHRLYNAANEPKRIWINDSGHGWSAWTYPELHQELVLDFLDQSGLTPLD
;
A
#
# COMPACT_ATOMS: atom_id res chain seq x y z
N MET A 1 -52.56 -20.88 -10.49
CA MET A 1 -51.64 -21.02 -9.32
C MET A 1 -52.45 -20.57 -8.09
N THR A 2 -52.52 -21.38 -7.04
CA THR A 2 -53.27 -20.97 -5.84
C THR A 2 -52.53 -19.87 -5.09
N LYS A 3 -53.25 -18.96 -4.39
CA LYS A 3 -52.65 -17.87 -3.57
C LYS A 3 -51.53 -18.38 -2.66
N LYS A 4 -51.68 -19.59 -2.09
CA LYS A 4 -50.67 -20.23 -1.21
C LYS A 4 -49.38 -20.56 -1.96
N ARG A 5 -49.47 -21.04 -3.21
CA ARG A 5 -48.27 -21.34 -4.05
C ARG A 5 -47.57 -20.05 -4.48
N LEU A 6 -48.31 -18.99 -4.77
CA LEU A 6 -47.74 -17.70 -5.12
C LEU A 6 -46.94 -17.10 -3.94
N LEU A 7 -47.56 -17.11 -2.74
CA LEU A 7 -46.91 -16.64 -1.51
C LEU A 7 -45.64 -17.46 -1.18
N TYR A 8 -45.69 -18.78 -1.35
CA TYR A 8 -44.50 -19.63 -1.16
C TYR A 8 -43.38 -19.26 -2.14
N TRP A 9 -43.66 -19.08 -3.42
CA TRP A 9 -42.67 -18.71 -4.39
C TRP A 9 -42.11 -17.29 -4.18
N LEU A 10 -42.96 -16.33 -3.75
CA LEU A 10 -42.50 -15.00 -3.37
C LEU A 10 -41.58 -15.03 -2.14
N PHE A 11 -41.87 -15.88 -1.17
CA PHE A 11 -41.03 -16.09 -0.01
C PHE A 11 -39.69 -16.74 -0.41
N VAL A 12 -39.71 -17.76 -1.25
CA VAL A 12 -38.47 -18.40 -1.76
C VAL A 12 -37.59 -17.40 -2.54
N VAL A 13 -38.22 -16.62 -3.43
CA VAL A 13 -37.50 -15.57 -4.17
C VAL A 13 -36.93 -14.53 -3.23
N PHE A 14 -37.68 -14.09 -2.23
CA PHE A 14 -37.20 -13.15 -1.21
C PHE A 14 -36.02 -13.73 -0.42
N MET A 15 -36.08 -14.99 0.00
CA MET A 15 -35.01 -15.65 0.75
C MET A 15 -33.73 -15.82 -0.13
N VAL A 16 -33.91 -16.17 -1.40
CA VAL A 16 -32.78 -16.28 -2.35
C VAL A 16 -32.16 -14.92 -2.58
N LEU A 17 -32.97 -13.87 -2.77
CA LEU A 17 -32.50 -12.49 -2.90
C LEU A 17 -31.76 -12.01 -1.64
N ALA A 18 -32.32 -12.30 -0.46
CA ALA A 18 -31.68 -11.97 0.81
C ALA A 18 -30.33 -12.68 0.99
N LEU A 19 -30.24 -13.95 0.62
CA LEU A 19 -28.97 -14.71 0.62
C LEU A 19 -27.97 -14.17 -0.39
N VAL A 20 -28.39 -13.83 -1.59
CA VAL A 20 -27.53 -13.21 -2.61
C VAL A 20 -27.02 -11.85 -2.12
N LEU A 21 -27.93 -11.02 -1.60
CA LEU A 21 -27.56 -9.69 -1.09
C LEU A 21 -26.64 -9.76 0.13
N SER A 22 -26.81 -10.75 1.01
CA SER A 22 -25.90 -10.96 2.15
C SER A 22 -24.53 -11.52 1.74
N ALA A 23 -24.43 -12.21 0.60
CA ALA A 23 -23.18 -12.73 0.08
C ALA A 23 -22.37 -11.66 -0.69
N ILE A 24 -23.01 -10.60 -1.22
CA ILE A 24 -22.35 -9.55 -1.99
C ILE A 24 -21.19 -8.89 -1.22
N PRO A 25 -21.35 -8.47 0.05
CA PRO A 25 -20.24 -7.87 0.80
C PRO A 25 -19.05 -8.82 1.00
N ILE A 26 -19.35 -10.11 1.27
CA ILE A 26 -18.31 -11.14 1.48
C ILE A 26 -17.54 -11.37 0.19
N ILE A 27 -18.26 -11.53 -0.93
CA ILE A 27 -17.65 -11.73 -2.25
C ILE A 27 -16.87 -10.49 -2.68
N ALA A 28 -17.43 -9.28 -2.46
CA ALA A 28 -16.77 -8.03 -2.79
C ALA A 28 -15.50 -7.83 -1.95
N SER A 29 -15.56 -8.15 -0.64
CA SER A 29 -14.40 -8.11 0.26
C SER A 29 -13.30 -9.07 -0.19
N ASP A 30 -13.63 -10.33 -0.45
CA ASP A 30 -12.64 -11.32 -0.91
C ASP A 30 -11.97 -10.90 -2.22
N LEU A 31 -12.76 -10.37 -3.15
CA LEU A 31 -12.26 -9.92 -4.45
C LEU A 31 -11.37 -8.70 -4.35
N PHE A 32 -11.75 -7.77 -3.51
CA PHE A 32 -10.99 -6.56 -3.25
C PHE A 32 -9.64 -6.89 -2.58
N ARG A 33 -9.64 -7.84 -1.64
CA ARG A 33 -8.46 -8.26 -0.89
C ARG A 33 -7.53 -9.20 -1.67
N GLN A 34 -8.00 -9.78 -2.78
CA GLN A 34 -7.24 -10.71 -3.63
C GLN A 34 -7.22 -10.25 -5.09
N PRO A 35 -6.55 -9.14 -5.42
CA PRO A 35 -6.59 -8.52 -6.74
C PRO A 35 -6.05 -9.42 -7.86
N TYR A 36 -5.24 -10.42 -7.51
CA TYR A 36 -4.67 -11.40 -8.46
C TYR A 36 -5.42 -12.75 -8.45
N SER A 37 -6.61 -12.81 -7.83
CA SER A 37 -7.44 -14.04 -7.87
C SER A 37 -7.70 -14.48 -9.30
N PRO A 38 -7.67 -15.80 -9.61
CA PRO A 38 -8.04 -16.34 -10.92
C PRO A 38 -9.45 -15.96 -11.36
N MET A 39 -10.32 -15.57 -10.44
CA MET A 39 -11.68 -15.08 -10.74
C MET A 39 -11.73 -13.63 -11.21
N TRP A 40 -10.69 -12.85 -10.99
CA TRP A 40 -10.65 -11.43 -11.34
C TRP A 40 -11.00 -11.11 -12.81
N PRO A 41 -10.50 -11.85 -13.83
CA PRO A 41 -10.90 -11.62 -15.24
C PRO A 41 -12.39 -11.80 -15.49
N HIS A 42 -13.03 -12.74 -14.78
CA HIS A 42 -14.47 -13.00 -14.94
C HIS A 42 -15.32 -11.92 -14.30
N ILE A 43 -14.85 -11.39 -13.19
CA ILE A 43 -15.52 -10.32 -12.44
C ILE A 43 -15.37 -9.00 -13.18
N ARG A 44 -14.19 -8.68 -13.68
CA ARG A 44 -13.97 -7.51 -14.52
C ARG A 44 -14.91 -7.52 -15.73
N ARG A 45 -15.10 -8.66 -16.40
CA ARG A 45 -16.09 -8.81 -17.47
C ARG A 45 -17.51 -8.57 -17.00
N ALA A 46 -17.89 -9.03 -15.81
CA ALA A 46 -19.20 -8.76 -15.25
C ALA A 46 -19.37 -7.28 -14.90
N MET A 47 -18.34 -6.64 -14.34
CA MET A 47 -18.34 -5.21 -14.04
C MET A 47 -18.47 -4.37 -15.33
N ASP A 48 -17.75 -4.71 -16.39
CA ASP A 48 -17.86 -4.08 -17.71
C ASP A 48 -19.28 -4.24 -18.29
N LEU A 49 -19.89 -5.43 -18.14
CA LEU A 49 -21.25 -5.70 -18.60
C LEU A 49 -22.30 -4.83 -17.87
N PHE A 50 -22.10 -4.57 -16.58
CA PHE A 50 -22.99 -3.74 -15.77
C PHE A 50 -22.58 -2.27 -15.72
N ARG A 51 -21.54 -1.86 -16.51
CA ARG A 51 -20.96 -0.50 -16.50
C ARG A 51 -20.55 -0.03 -15.09
N ILE A 52 -20.08 -0.94 -14.27
CA ILE A 52 -19.47 -0.66 -12.99
C ILE A 52 -18.00 -0.40 -13.28
N ASP A 53 -17.58 0.87 -13.25
CA ASP A 53 -16.15 1.20 -13.33
C ASP A 53 -15.52 0.92 -11.97
N PRO A 54 -14.59 -0.06 -11.85
CA PRO A 54 -13.92 -0.33 -10.60
C PRO A 54 -12.98 0.81 -10.16
N PHE A 55 -12.64 1.71 -11.10
CA PHE A 55 -11.79 2.86 -10.85
C PHE A 55 -12.43 4.10 -11.48
N PRO A 56 -13.24 4.88 -10.74
CA PRO A 56 -13.70 6.17 -11.22
C PRO A 56 -12.49 7.11 -11.31
N VAL A 57 -11.83 7.10 -12.46
CA VAL A 57 -10.67 7.96 -12.72
C VAL A 57 -11.19 9.34 -13.08
N GLY A 58 -11.36 10.17 -12.09
CA GLY A 58 -11.51 11.60 -12.29
C GLY A 58 -10.13 12.23 -12.49
N GLY A 59 -9.87 12.69 -13.72
CA GLY A 59 -8.73 13.57 -14.02
C GLY A 59 -7.43 12.87 -14.44
N GLY A 60 -7.24 12.76 -15.76
CA GLY A 60 -6.03 12.23 -16.38
C GLY A 60 -6.11 10.72 -16.57
N ALA A 61 -6.18 10.28 -17.83
CA ALA A 61 -6.20 8.85 -18.13
C ALA A 61 -4.97 8.18 -17.48
N PRO A 62 -5.15 7.11 -16.69
CA PRO A 62 -4.00 6.34 -16.26
C PRO A 62 -3.25 5.85 -17.48
N PRO A 63 -1.92 5.75 -17.44
CA PRO A 63 -1.19 5.14 -18.54
C PRO A 63 -1.82 3.77 -18.80
N ARG A 64 -2.10 3.49 -20.07
CA ARG A 64 -2.80 2.26 -20.49
C ARG A 64 -2.12 1.04 -19.88
N TRP A 65 -2.82 0.28 -19.04
CA TRP A 65 -2.40 -1.08 -18.65
C TRP A 65 -2.08 -1.89 -19.93
N PRO A 66 -0.94 -2.60 -19.94
CA PRO A 66 -0.31 -3.34 -18.84
C PRO A 66 0.94 -2.62 -18.30
N PHE A 67 1.00 -2.44 -17.00
CA PHE A 67 2.17 -1.94 -16.27
C PHE A 67 3.36 -2.93 -16.24
N TRP A 68 3.35 -3.93 -17.09
CA TRP A 68 4.37 -4.96 -17.21
C TRP A 68 5.54 -4.58 -18.13
N ARG A 69 5.62 -3.34 -18.60
CA ARG A 69 6.85 -2.86 -19.23
C ARG A 69 7.74 -2.31 -18.14
N GLU A 70 8.84 -3.05 -17.92
CA GLU A 70 10.00 -2.52 -17.24
C GLU A 70 10.23 -1.08 -17.72
N PRO A 71 10.31 -0.09 -16.83
CA PRO A 71 10.86 1.19 -17.24
C PRO A 71 12.25 0.87 -17.77
N ALA A 72 12.51 1.10 -19.06
CA ALA A 72 13.78 0.79 -19.70
C ALA A 72 14.97 1.44 -18.98
N ASP A 73 14.70 2.42 -18.13
CA ASP A 73 15.64 3.23 -17.39
C ASP A 73 15.84 2.80 -15.92
N ALA A 74 15.09 1.79 -15.44
CA ALA A 74 15.11 1.36 -14.04
C ALA A 74 15.83 0.01 -13.86
N PHE A 75 16.69 -0.38 -14.78
CA PHE A 75 17.46 -1.62 -14.66
C PHE A 75 18.56 -1.44 -13.61
N VAL A 76 18.22 -1.77 -12.37
CA VAL A 76 19.20 -1.85 -11.29
C VAL A 76 19.51 -3.32 -11.03
N TYR A 77 20.78 -3.66 -10.84
CA TYR A 77 21.15 -4.99 -10.38
C TYR A 77 20.46 -5.26 -9.03
N HIS A 78 19.70 -6.33 -8.96
CA HIS A 78 19.03 -6.76 -7.75
C HIS A 78 19.18 -8.25 -7.51
N ARG A 79 19.01 -8.67 -6.26
CA ARG A 79 18.88 -10.07 -5.85
C ARG A 79 17.39 -10.37 -5.70
N ASP A 80 16.91 -11.42 -6.38
CA ASP A 80 15.60 -11.98 -6.11
C ASP A 80 15.60 -12.68 -4.75
N LEU A 81 14.60 -12.42 -3.93
CA LEU A 81 14.44 -13.00 -2.61
C LEU A 81 13.08 -13.66 -2.47
N THR A 82 13.06 -14.71 -1.65
CA THR A 82 11.83 -15.26 -1.07
C THR A 82 11.96 -15.16 0.44
N LEU A 83 11.03 -14.44 1.07
CA LEU A 83 10.94 -14.26 2.51
C LEU A 83 9.77 -15.10 3.02
N THR A 84 9.88 -15.67 4.21
CA THR A 84 8.78 -16.42 4.81
C THR A 84 8.35 -15.72 6.09
N THR A 85 7.10 -15.36 6.17
CA THR A 85 6.50 -14.70 7.33
C THR A 85 6.34 -15.67 8.51
N SER A 86 6.10 -15.16 9.71
CA SER A 86 5.86 -15.96 10.90
C SER A 86 4.62 -16.87 10.81
N ASP A 87 3.63 -16.49 10.00
CA ASP A 87 2.43 -17.27 9.70
C ASP A 87 2.58 -18.17 8.45
N GLY A 88 3.78 -18.24 7.87
CA GLY A 88 4.14 -19.20 6.82
C GLY A 88 3.82 -18.76 5.40
N VAL A 89 3.55 -17.48 5.14
CA VAL A 89 3.34 -16.91 3.81
C VAL A 89 4.69 -16.67 3.13
N ASN A 90 4.85 -17.10 1.87
CA ASN A 90 6.05 -16.79 1.11
C ASN A 90 5.85 -15.47 0.33
N LEU A 91 6.77 -14.55 0.56
CA LEU A 91 6.78 -13.24 -0.08
C LEU A 91 7.93 -13.17 -1.07
N THR A 92 7.74 -12.47 -2.18
CA THR A 92 8.82 -12.13 -3.10
C THR A 92 9.31 -10.72 -2.86
N ALA A 93 10.62 -10.53 -2.90
CA ALA A 93 11.23 -9.22 -2.77
C ALA A 93 12.43 -9.06 -3.71
N TRP A 94 12.84 -7.82 -3.93
CA TRP A 94 14.09 -7.48 -4.60
C TRP A 94 14.98 -6.68 -3.67
N TYR A 95 16.23 -7.10 -3.55
CA TYR A 95 17.24 -6.37 -2.80
C TYR A 95 18.27 -5.75 -3.76
N VAL A 96 18.40 -4.44 -3.67
CA VAL A 96 19.40 -3.62 -4.39
C VAL A 96 20.43 -3.17 -3.37
N PRO A 97 21.67 -3.71 -3.39
CA PRO A 97 22.70 -3.31 -2.46
C PRO A 97 23.20 -1.89 -2.75
N ALA A 98 23.53 -1.14 -1.71
CA ALA A 98 24.33 0.08 -1.83
C ALA A 98 25.73 -0.23 -2.38
N HIS A 99 26.45 0.82 -2.79
CA HIS A 99 27.84 0.66 -3.25
C HIS A 99 28.82 0.46 -2.08
N GLU A 100 28.50 1.03 -0.92
CA GLU A 100 29.35 0.95 0.27
C GLU A 100 28.67 0.11 1.37
N PRO A 101 29.44 -0.68 2.13
CA PRO A 101 28.91 -1.46 3.25
C PRO A 101 28.48 -0.57 4.42
N GLY A 102 27.49 -1.03 5.20
CA GLY A 102 26.98 -0.31 6.38
C GLY A 102 26.02 0.85 6.05
N ALA A 103 25.58 0.95 4.79
CA ALA A 103 24.62 1.95 4.37
C ALA A 103 23.23 1.69 4.98
N PRO A 104 22.45 2.75 5.29
CA PRO A 104 21.05 2.62 5.66
C PRO A 104 20.23 1.93 4.56
N THR A 105 19.12 1.31 4.95
CA THR A 105 18.27 0.55 4.02
C THR A 105 16.89 1.15 3.91
N PHE A 106 16.46 1.43 2.68
CA PHE A 106 15.07 1.71 2.38
C PHE A 106 14.27 0.42 2.23
N LEU A 107 13.20 0.29 3.00
CA LEU A 107 12.15 -0.70 2.79
C LEU A 107 11.00 -0.05 2.03
N LEU A 108 10.84 -0.43 0.76
CA LEU A 108 9.83 0.12 -0.15
C LEU A 108 8.60 -0.78 -0.18
N THR A 109 7.44 -0.21 0.13
CA THR A 109 6.17 -0.94 0.22
C THR A 109 5.09 -0.29 -0.65
N HIS A 110 4.50 -1.08 -1.54
CA HIS A 110 3.55 -0.65 -2.56
C HIS A 110 2.11 -0.51 -2.05
N GLY A 111 1.24 0.10 -2.85
CA GLY A 111 -0.19 0.24 -2.57
C GLY A 111 -1.01 -1.01 -2.89
N LEU A 112 -2.30 -0.98 -2.51
CA LEU A 112 -3.26 -2.03 -2.87
C LEU A 112 -3.41 -2.11 -4.40
N LEU A 113 -3.59 -3.30 -4.93
CA LEU A 113 -3.68 -3.61 -6.38
C LEU A 113 -2.38 -3.34 -7.16
N ASP A 114 -1.27 -3.24 -6.48
CA ASP A 114 0.04 -2.91 -7.02
C ASP A 114 1.08 -4.01 -6.71
N SER A 115 2.35 -3.73 -6.93
CA SER A 115 3.46 -4.63 -6.62
C SER A 115 4.77 -3.86 -6.46
N LYS A 116 5.84 -4.54 -6.05
CA LYS A 116 7.19 -3.96 -5.98
C LYS A 116 7.66 -3.29 -7.27
N TRP A 117 7.07 -3.65 -8.42
CA TRP A 117 7.41 -3.05 -9.73
C TRP A 117 7.18 -1.54 -9.79
N THR A 118 6.11 -1.04 -9.18
CA THR A 118 5.87 0.41 -9.17
C THR A 118 6.90 1.14 -8.33
N MET A 119 7.35 0.53 -7.24
CA MET A 119 8.36 1.11 -6.36
C MET A 119 9.78 1.06 -6.97
N LEU A 120 10.01 0.23 -8.00
CA LEU A 120 11.33 0.04 -8.62
C LEU A 120 11.95 1.34 -9.15
N ARG A 121 11.13 2.31 -9.57
CA ARG A 121 11.64 3.61 -10.04
C ARG A 121 12.38 4.43 -8.98
N LEU A 122 12.13 4.14 -7.72
CA LEU A 122 12.81 4.80 -6.61
C LEU A 122 14.22 4.20 -6.39
N ALA A 123 14.42 2.93 -6.70
CA ALA A 123 15.64 2.20 -6.39
C ALA A 123 16.91 2.78 -7.04
N PRO A 124 16.93 3.21 -8.33
CA PRO A 124 18.15 3.74 -8.95
C PRO A 124 18.72 4.95 -8.22
N TRP A 125 17.88 5.95 -7.96
CA TRP A 125 18.36 7.16 -7.32
C TRP A 125 18.68 6.98 -5.82
N LEU A 126 17.95 6.08 -5.14
CA LEU A 126 18.26 5.72 -3.76
C LEU A 126 19.61 5.02 -3.65
N GLN A 127 19.90 4.08 -4.57
CA GLN A 127 21.19 3.44 -4.65
C GLN A 127 22.32 4.44 -4.98
N GLU A 128 22.08 5.35 -5.93
CA GLU A 128 23.02 6.41 -6.29
C GLU A 128 23.26 7.37 -5.11
N ALA A 129 22.26 7.61 -4.27
CA ALA A 129 22.37 8.36 -3.03
C ALA A 129 23.02 7.57 -1.88
N GLY A 130 23.43 6.32 -2.12
CA GLY A 130 24.19 5.51 -1.17
C GLY A 130 23.37 4.58 -0.28
N TYR A 131 22.08 4.38 -0.53
CA TYR A 131 21.23 3.50 0.28
C TYR A 131 21.12 2.08 -0.29
N ASN A 132 20.98 1.09 0.60
CA ASN A 132 20.41 -0.18 0.23
C ASN A 132 18.90 -0.01 -0.02
N VAL A 133 18.32 -0.86 -0.88
CA VAL A 133 16.87 -0.83 -1.14
C VAL A 133 16.30 -2.23 -1.14
N LEU A 134 15.29 -2.48 -0.31
CA LEU A 134 14.48 -3.69 -0.34
C LEU A 134 13.07 -3.35 -0.82
N LEU A 135 12.66 -3.93 -1.93
CA LEU A 135 11.33 -3.77 -2.51
C LEU A 135 10.52 -5.04 -2.23
N LEU A 136 9.40 -4.92 -1.55
CA LEU A 136 8.58 -6.04 -1.11
C LEU A 136 7.29 -6.16 -1.95
N ASP A 137 6.92 -7.39 -2.35
CA ASP A 137 5.53 -7.71 -2.69
C ASP A 137 4.81 -8.19 -1.44
N PHE A 138 3.75 -7.51 -1.04
CA PHE A 138 2.90 -7.97 0.04
C PHE A 138 2.19 -9.29 -0.28
N ARG A 139 1.71 -9.98 0.75
CA ARG A 139 0.78 -11.10 0.62
C ARG A 139 -0.35 -10.77 -0.35
N GLY A 140 -0.75 -11.72 -1.19
CA GLY A 140 -1.79 -11.54 -2.20
C GLY A 140 -1.39 -10.68 -3.41
N HIS A 141 -0.17 -10.12 -3.47
CA HIS A 141 0.28 -9.22 -4.52
C HIS A 141 1.53 -9.75 -5.24
N GLY A 142 1.74 -9.26 -6.46
CA GLY A 142 2.93 -9.56 -7.26
C GLY A 142 3.23 -11.05 -7.38
N GLY A 143 4.42 -11.46 -6.96
CA GLY A 143 4.87 -12.86 -6.95
C GLY A 143 4.71 -13.57 -5.60
N SER A 144 4.15 -12.91 -4.58
CA SER A 144 3.93 -13.49 -3.24
C SER A 144 2.75 -14.45 -3.21
N ASP A 145 2.67 -15.28 -2.17
CA ASP A 145 1.57 -16.23 -1.98
C ASP A 145 0.21 -15.51 -1.91
N HIS A 146 -0.80 -16.15 -2.51
CA HIS A 146 -2.16 -15.62 -2.55
C HIS A 146 -2.82 -15.69 -1.17
N GLN A 147 -2.87 -14.54 -0.50
CA GLN A 147 -3.57 -14.32 0.76
C GLN A 147 -4.37 -13.01 0.68
N PRO A 148 -5.50 -12.91 1.39
CA PRO A 148 -6.25 -11.66 1.43
C PRO A 148 -5.43 -10.54 2.07
N ALA A 149 -5.48 -9.33 1.50
CA ALA A 149 -4.93 -8.14 2.14
C ALA A 149 -5.85 -7.64 3.26
N SER A 150 -5.27 -7.16 4.36
CA SER A 150 -5.98 -6.64 5.53
C SER A 150 -5.92 -5.11 5.67
N ILE A 151 -5.22 -4.44 4.76
CA ILE A 151 -4.97 -2.99 4.74
C ILE A 151 -4.20 -2.53 6.01
N GLY A 152 -3.22 -3.32 6.40
CA GLY A 152 -2.27 -3.00 7.47
C GLY A 152 -2.00 -4.13 8.46
N PRO A 153 -3.01 -4.68 9.16
CA PRO A 153 -2.76 -5.61 10.27
C PRO A 153 -2.01 -6.89 9.93
N ASP A 154 -2.39 -7.60 8.85
CA ASP A 154 -1.71 -8.85 8.47
C ASP A 154 -0.39 -8.55 7.76
N GLU A 155 -0.31 -7.41 7.03
CA GLU A 155 0.90 -6.96 6.35
C GLU A 155 2.03 -6.57 7.33
N VAL A 156 1.75 -6.39 8.62
CA VAL A 156 2.79 -6.26 9.66
C VAL A 156 3.76 -7.44 9.61
N GLN A 157 3.26 -8.66 9.47
CA GLN A 157 4.11 -9.85 9.40
C GLN A 157 4.97 -9.87 8.13
N ASP A 158 4.49 -9.26 7.04
CA ASP A 158 5.24 -9.14 5.80
C ASP A 158 6.39 -8.14 5.95
N VAL A 159 6.12 -6.99 6.57
CA VAL A 159 7.14 -5.98 6.89
C VAL A 159 8.17 -6.54 7.87
N GLN A 160 7.73 -7.24 8.93
CA GLN A 160 8.63 -7.88 9.89
C GLN A 160 9.53 -8.93 9.23
N ALA A 161 9.00 -9.77 8.33
CA ALA A 161 9.82 -10.75 7.60
C ALA A 161 10.88 -10.06 6.71
N ALA A 162 10.58 -8.88 6.16
CA ALA A 162 11.56 -8.09 5.44
C ALA A 162 12.66 -7.53 6.37
N ILE A 163 12.29 -6.99 7.52
CA ILE A 163 13.22 -6.46 8.53
C ILE A 163 14.09 -7.59 9.10
N ASP A 164 13.50 -8.75 9.42
CA ASP A 164 14.22 -9.93 9.91
C ASP A 164 15.30 -10.38 8.91
N TRP A 165 14.98 -10.34 7.62
CA TRP A 165 15.95 -10.65 6.57
C TRP A 165 17.07 -9.61 6.51
N LEU A 166 16.76 -8.31 6.59
CA LEU A 166 17.75 -7.23 6.59
C LEU A 166 18.72 -7.37 7.77
N GLU A 167 18.21 -7.68 8.94
CA GLU A 167 19.01 -7.92 10.16
C GLU A 167 19.92 -9.14 9.98
N ALA A 168 19.38 -10.25 9.47
CA ALA A 168 20.13 -11.48 9.24
C ALA A 168 21.25 -11.32 8.20
N GLU A 169 21.08 -10.45 7.19
CA GLU A 169 22.12 -10.12 6.19
C GLU A 169 23.11 -9.05 6.70
N GLY A 170 22.86 -8.43 7.85
CA GLY A 170 23.70 -7.38 8.42
C GLY A 170 23.61 -6.03 7.67
N VAL A 171 22.46 -5.75 7.09
CA VAL A 171 22.15 -4.52 6.34
C VAL A 171 20.93 -3.77 6.89
N GLY A 172 20.53 -4.12 8.11
CA GLY A 172 19.36 -3.59 8.80
C GLY A 172 19.69 -2.68 10.00
N GLU A 173 20.90 -2.12 10.07
CA GLU A 173 21.29 -1.24 11.19
C GLU A 173 20.45 0.05 11.25
N GLN A 174 20.04 0.56 10.10
CA GLN A 174 19.09 1.67 9.97
C GLN A 174 18.09 1.35 8.86
N VAL A 175 16.81 1.29 9.19
CA VAL A 175 15.71 0.96 8.28
C VAL A 175 14.77 2.15 8.11
N ILE A 176 14.63 2.62 6.89
CA ILE A 176 13.74 3.71 6.50
C ILE A 176 12.56 3.12 5.74
N GLY A 177 11.36 3.16 6.31
CA GLY A 177 10.15 2.73 5.64
C GLY A 177 9.61 3.80 4.69
N LEU A 178 9.54 3.52 3.38
CA LEU A 178 8.82 4.37 2.43
C LEU A 178 7.67 3.57 1.83
N GLY A 179 6.46 3.97 2.16
CA GLY A 179 5.23 3.27 1.78
C GLY A 179 4.22 4.14 1.06
N MET A 180 3.49 3.51 0.13
CA MET A 180 2.38 4.14 -0.57
C MET A 180 1.06 3.51 -0.14
N SER A 181 0.07 4.30 0.28
CA SER A 181 -1.30 3.86 0.56
C SER A 181 -1.34 2.65 1.53
N LEU A 182 -1.72 1.44 1.08
CA LEU A 182 -1.62 0.19 1.84
C LEU A 182 -0.23 0.01 2.48
N GLY A 183 0.83 0.23 1.70
CA GLY A 183 2.20 0.08 2.18
C GLY A 183 2.53 1.05 3.30
N ALA A 184 2.04 2.28 3.23
CA ALA A 184 2.19 3.25 4.30
C ALA A 184 1.41 2.82 5.56
N ALA A 185 0.19 2.27 5.40
CA ALA A 185 -0.58 1.74 6.51
C ALA A 185 0.13 0.55 7.19
N ALA A 186 0.68 -0.38 6.41
CA ALA A 186 1.45 -1.52 6.93
C ALA A 186 2.68 -1.05 7.73
N LEU A 187 3.42 -0.06 7.23
CA LEU A 187 4.58 0.51 7.93
C LEU A 187 4.18 1.18 9.26
N VAL A 188 3.09 1.96 9.29
CA VAL A 188 2.60 2.58 10.53
C VAL A 188 2.18 1.51 11.54
N ASN A 189 1.41 0.49 11.10
CA ASN A 189 1.02 -0.63 11.97
C ASN A 189 2.23 -1.41 12.50
N THR A 190 3.30 -1.55 11.71
CA THR A 190 4.53 -2.21 12.14
C THR A 190 5.28 -1.36 13.16
N ALA A 191 5.49 -0.07 12.88
CA ALA A 191 6.28 0.81 13.74
C ALA A 191 5.70 1.00 15.16
N VAL A 192 4.41 0.73 15.36
CA VAL A 192 3.80 0.72 16.71
C VAL A 192 4.26 -0.47 17.57
N GLN A 193 4.71 -1.56 16.95
CA GLN A 193 4.99 -2.81 17.64
C GLN A 193 6.39 -3.38 17.35
N ASP A 194 7.17 -2.71 16.52
CA ASP A 194 8.53 -3.10 16.13
C ASP A 194 9.39 -1.82 16.03
N ASP A 195 10.39 -1.69 16.88
CA ASP A 195 11.24 -0.52 17.04
C ASP A 195 12.45 -0.48 16.09
N ARG A 196 12.52 -1.41 15.13
CA ARG A 196 13.61 -1.50 14.15
C ARG A 196 13.44 -0.59 12.93
N ILE A 197 12.33 0.16 12.85
CA ILE A 197 12.15 1.19 11.81
C ILE A 197 12.59 2.52 12.39
N ASP A 198 13.53 3.21 11.71
CA ASP A 198 14.14 4.47 12.18
C ASP A 198 13.44 5.73 11.64
N ALA A 199 12.74 5.65 10.52
CA ALA A 199 11.93 6.73 9.97
C ALA A 199 10.84 6.22 9.03
N LEU A 200 9.77 7.01 8.88
CA LEU A 200 8.66 6.72 7.98
C LEU A 200 8.48 7.82 6.94
N ILE A 201 8.33 7.43 5.67
CA ILE A 201 7.89 8.28 4.57
C ILE A 201 6.59 7.71 4.04
N LEU A 202 5.50 8.45 4.21
CA LEU A 202 4.12 7.97 4.02
C LEU A 202 3.46 8.73 2.87
N ASP A 203 3.40 8.12 1.67
CA ASP A 203 2.76 8.73 0.50
C ASP A 203 1.30 8.26 0.39
N SER A 204 0.38 9.21 0.27
CA SER A 204 -1.06 8.99 0.02
C SER A 204 -1.73 8.07 1.05
N LEU A 205 -1.30 8.12 2.30
CA LEU A 205 -1.90 7.38 3.40
C LEU A 205 -3.26 7.98 3.79
N PHE A 206 -4.23 7.13 4.09
CA PHE A 206 -5.49 7.53 4.72
C PHE A 206 -5.30 7.75 6.24
N ALA A 207 -6.03 8.69 6.82
CA ALA A 207 -6.07 8.88 8.27
C ALA A 207 -6.96 7.83 8.94
N ASP A 208 -8.11 7.56 8.31
CA ASP A 208 -9.05 6.52 8.70
C ASP A 208 -9.54 5.81 7.43
N TRP A 209 -9.53 4.48 7.44
CA TRP A 209 -9.98 3.67 6.32
C TRP A 209 -11.48 3.85 6.05
N SER A 210 -12.27 4.01 7.11
CA SER A 210 -13.73 4.06 7.03
C SER A 210 -14.29 5.28 6.29
N ASP A 211 -13.51 6.36 6.21
CA ASP A 211 -13.90 7.61 5.55
C ASP A 211 -13.15 7.89 4.24
N THR A 212 -12.50 6.87 3.67
CA THR A 212 -11.89 6.96 2.34
C THR A 212 -12.96 6.96 1.24
N ASP A 213 -12.67 7.68 0.14
CA ASP A 213 -13.54 7.64 -1.04
C ASP A 213 -13.31 6.39 -1.91
N PHE A 214 -12.43 5.48 -1.47
CA PHE A 214 -12.10 4.27 -2.22
C PHE A 214 -13.34 3.44 -2.55
N ALA A 215 -14.30 3.40 -1.64
CA ALA A 215 -15.54 2.65 -1.81
C ALA A 215 -16.62 3.39 -2.61
N GLU A 216 -16.49 4.69 -2.91
CA GLU A 216 -17.48 5.40 -3.75
C GLU A 216 -17.61 4.74 -5.13
N GLY A 217 -16.50 4.29 -5.73
CA GLY A 217 -16.50 3.53 -6.97
C GLY A 217 -17.22 2.19 -6.88
N TYR A 218 -17.18 1.54 -5.74
CA TYR A 218 -17.85 0.26 -5.46
C TYR A 218 -19.24 0.42 -4.86
N ARG A 219 -19.64 1.64 -4.46
CA ARG A 219 -20.89 1.93 -3.73
C ARG A 219 -21.07 1.10 -2.48
N LEU A 220 -19.97 0.74 -1.83
CA LEU A 220 -19.94 -0.03 -0.59
C LEU A 220 -19.12 0.73 0.45
N PRO A 221 -19.52 0.77 1.71
CA PRO A 221 -18.70 1.33 2.78
C PRO A 221 -17.34 0.62 2.85
N PRO A 222 -16.21 1.35 3.07
CA PRO A 222 -14.88 0.76 3.20
C PRO A 222 -14.80 -0.39 4.20
N ASP A 223 -15.44 -0.27 5.36
CA ASP A 223 -15.49 -1.31 6.40
C ASP A 223 -16.20 -2.60 5.98
N TRP A 224 -17.00 -2.56 4.92
CA TRP A 224 -17.60 -3.77 4.35
C TRP A 224 -16.63 -4.50 3.43
N LEU A 225 -15.68 -3.77 2.83
CA LEU A 225 -14.65 -4.34 1.98
C LEU A 225 -13.54 -4.95 2.83
N VAL A 226 -13.05 -4.20 3.81
CA VAL A 226 -12.02 -4.64 4.76
C VAL A 226 -12.40 -4.13 6.16
N PRO A 227 -13.05 -4.97 6.99
CA PRO A 227 -13.45 -4.55 8.32
C PRO A 227 -12.27 -4.53 9.30
N GLY A 228 -12.33 -3.61 10.26
CA GLY A 228 -11.42 -3.57 11.39
C GLY A 228 -10.01 -3.08 11.07
N VAL A 229 -9.86 -2.28 10.01
CA VAL A 229 -8.60 -1.59 9.71
C VAL A 229 -8.33 -0.55 10.80
N PRO A 230 -7.18 -0.58 11.50
CA PRO A 230 -6.83 0.46 12.46
C PRO A 230 -6.68 1.82 11.76
N SER A 231 -7.09 2.89 12.43
CA SER A 231 -6.93 4.24 11.91
C SER A 231 -5.50 4.73 12.11
N PRO A 232 -4.72 5.01 11.05
CA PRO A 232 -3.36 5.50 11.19
C PRO A 232 -3.24 6.78 12.02
N GLU A 233 -4.26 7.65 12.03
CA GLU A 233 -4.27 8.84 12.90
C GLU A 233 -4.29 8.54 14.39
N ASP A 234 -4.82 7.37 14.79
CA ASP A 234 -4.81 6.91 16.18
C ASP A 234 -3.49 6.20 16.53
N LEU A 235 -2.77 5.69 15.53
CA LEU A 235 -1.50 4.97 15.71
C LEU A 235 -0.29 5.91 15.70
N LEU A 236 -0.27 6.94 14.86
CA LEU A 236 0.85 7.87 14.75
C LEU A 236 1.27 8.53 16.07
N PRO A 237 0.36 8.88 17.02
CA PRO A 237 0.78 9.40 18.33
C PRO A 237 1.57 8.42 19.20
N LEU A 238 1.58 7.12 18.83
CA LEU A 238 2.32 6.06 19.55
C LEU A 238 3.73 5.86 18.98
N ILE A 239 4.12 6.61 17.95
CA ILE A 239 5.38 6.46 17.20
C ILE A 239 6.24 7.69 17.46
N ASP A 240 7.47 7.50 17.94
CA ASP A 240 8.42 8.55 18.28
C ASP A 240 9.59 8.70 17.27
N ILE A 241 9.50 8.05 16.11
CA ILE A 241 10.49 8.19 15.03
C ILE A 241 10.09 9.30 14.05
N PRO A 242 11.03 9.87 13.27
CA PRO A 242 10.73 10.87 12.24
C PRO A 242 9.69 10.40 11.23
N VAL A 243 8.72 11.26 10.92
CA VAL A 243 7.62 10.97 9.97
C VAL A 243 7.53 12.04 8.89
N PHE A 244 7.62 11.64 7.62
CA PHE A 244 7.39 12.50 6.47
C PHE A 244 6.13 12.10 5.73
N ILE A 245 5.13 12.97 5.69
CA ILE A 245 3.85 12.76 5.01
C ILE A 245 3.88 13.44 3.66
N ILE A 246 3.57 12.70 2.60
CA ILE A 246 3.49 13.17 1.22
C ILE A 246 2.09 12.95 0.71
N HIS A 247 1.48 13.96 0.04
CA HIS A 247 0.12 13.81 -0.47
C HIS A 247 -0.20 14.72 -1.64
N GLY A 248 -1.01 14.22 -2.58
CA GLY A 248 -1.49 14.99 -3.72
C GLY A 248 -2.88 15.59 -3.50
N THR A 249 -3.10 16.85 -3.89
CA THR A 249 -4.43 17.49 -3.82
C THR A 249 -5.41 16.96 -4.87
N ALA A 250 -4.90 16.32 -5.94
CA ALA A 250 -5.72 15.64 -6.94
C ALA A 250 -6.00 14.16 -6.59
N ASP A 251 -5.64 13.73 -5.37
CA ASP A 251 -5.97 12.40 -4.86
C ASP A 251 -7.49 12.30 -4.62
N VAL A 252 -8.13 11.41 -5.38
CA VAL A 252 -9.58 11.18 -5.30
C VAL A 252 -9.96 9.97 -4.44
N LEU A 253 -8.98 9.18 -4.00
CA LEU A 253 -9.19 7.99 -3.17
C LEU A 253 -9.04 8.33 -1.69
N THR A 254 -7.98 9.07 -1.38
CA THR A 254 -7.72 9.62 -0.05
C THR A 254 -7.55 11.14 -0.21
N LYS A 255 -8.55 11.90 0.19
CA LYS A 255 -8.52 13.37 0.03
C LYS A 255 -7.39 13.97 0.86
N VAL A 256 -6.90 15.14 0.46
CA VAL A 256 -5.79 15.83 1.14
C VAL A 256 -6.04 16.13 2.63
N ASP A 257 -7.30 16.14 3.07
CA ASP A 257 -7.65 16.27 4.49
C ASP A 257 -7.06 15.15 5.35
N HIS A 258 -6.98 13.93 4.82
CA HIS A 258 -6.31 12.82 5.50
C HIS A 258 -4.85 13.16 5.84
N ALA A 259 -4.10 13.77 4.92
CA ALA A 259 -2.71 14.16 5.18
C ALA A 259 -2.59 15.20 6.30
N HIS A 260 -3.50 16.16 6.37
CA HIS A 260 -3.52 17.14 7.45
C HIS A 260 -3.85 16.52 8.81
N ARG A 261 -4.78 15.57 8.86
CA ARG A 261 -5.12 14.81 10.07
C ARG A 261 -3.92 14.00 10.55
N LEU A 262 -3.27 13.25 9.65
CA LEU A 262 -2.06 12.47 9.96
C LEU A 262 -0.92 13.36 10.47
N TYR A 263 -0.69 14.50 9.81
CA TYR A 263 0.33 15.45 10.26
C TYR A 263 0.05 16.01 11.65
N ASN A 264 -1.22 16.31 11.94
CA ASN A 264 -1.61 16.79 13.27
C ASN A 264 -1.46 15.72 14.35
N ALA A 265 -1.67 14.45 14.00
CA ALA A 265 -1.58 13.31 14.91
C ALA A 265 -0.13 12.87 15.18
N ALA A 266 0.76 12.96 14.20
CA ALA A 266 2.16 12.53 14.33
C ALA A 266 2.93 13.35 15.36
N ASN A 267 3.86 12.69 16.08
CA ASN A 267 4.83 13.34 16.97
C ASN A 267 5.94 14.06 16.19
N GLU A 268 6.69 14.94 16.84
CA GLU A 268 7.92 15.51 16.28
C GLU A 268 9.10 14.50 16.40
N PRO A 269 10.03 14.48 15.44
CA PRO A 269 10.11 15.35 14.27
C PRO A 269 9.20 14.86 13.14
N LYS A 270 8.49 15.79 12.52
CA LYS A 270 7.57 15.51 11.44
C LYS A 270 7.64 16.52 10.31
N ARG A 271 7.30 16.06 9.10
CA ARG A 271 7.27 16.89 7.90
C ARG A 271 6.02 16.58 7.07
N ILE A 272 5.54 17.54 6.32
CA ILE A 272 4.46 17.35 5.33
C ILE A 272 4.83 18.03 4.02
N TRP A 273 4.52 17.36 2.89
CA TRP A 273 4.59 17.94 1.56
C TRP A 273 3.27 17.66 0.82
N ILE A 274 2.57 18.75 0.52
CA ILE A 274 1.35 18.72 -0.29
C ILE A 274 1.69 19.25 -1.68
N ASN A 275 1.29 18.50 -2.71
CA ASN A 275 1.49 18.85 -4.13
C ASN A 275 0.19 18.64 -4.91
N ASP A 276 0.17 18.82 -6.24
CA ASP A 276 -1.03 18.71 -7.07
C ASP A 276 -1.14 17.36 -7.81
N SER A 277 -0.38 16.33 -7.37
CA SER A 277 -0.46 14.98 -7.94
C SER A 277 -1.72 14.23 -7.51
N GLY A 278 -1.99 13.08 -8.17
CA GLY A 278 -2.99 12.10 -7.76
C GLY A 278 -2.45 11.12 -6.73
N HIS A 279 -3.24 10.09 -6.41
CA HIS A 279 -2.95 9.06 -5.41
C HIS A 279 -1.63 8.32 -5.71
N GLY A 280 -0.63 8.45 -4.83
CA GLY A 280 0.69 7.83 -4.96
C GLY A 280 1.53 8.33 -6.14
N TRP A 281 1.20 9.49 -6.72
CA TRP A 281 1.87 9.99 -7.93
C TRP A 281 2.92 11.08 -7.67
N SER A 282 3.19 11.43 -6.42
CA SER A 282 4.11 12.52 -6.07
C SER A 282 5.52 12.33 -6.64
N ALA A 283 6.10 11.14 -6.47
CA ALA A 283 7.43 10.80 -6.98
C ALA A 283 7.51 10.74 -8.52
N TRP A 284 6.38 10.52 -9.19
CA TRP A 284 6.31 10.49 -10.67
C TRP A 284 6.06 11.86 -11.27
N THR A 285 5.29 12.68 -10.59
CA THR A 285 4.94 14.02 -11.05
C THR A 285 6.08 15.01 -10.83
N TYR A 286 6.81 14.84 -9.72
CA TYR A 286 7.88 15.74 -9.27
C TYR A 286 9.14 14.97 -8.87
N PRO A 287 9.77 14.18 -9.77
CA PRO A 287 10.84 13.25 -9.39
C PRO A 287 12.02 13.96 -8.70
N GLU A 288 12.53 15.05 -9.24
CA GLU A 288 13.69 15.76 -8.67
C GLU A 288 13.35 16.39 -7.32
N LEU A 289 12.18 17.04 -7.20
CA LEU A 289 11.76 17.65 -5.94
C LEU A 289 11.45 16.60 -4.87
N HIS A 290 10.87 15.45 -5.27
CA HIS A 290 10.64 14.34 -4.35
C HIS A 290 11.96 13.82 -3.77
N GLN A 291 12.98 13.60 -4.63
CA GLN A 291 14.31 13.18 -4.19
C GLN A 291 14.93 14.20 -3.23
N GLU A 292 14.93 15.49 -3.60
CA GLU A 292 15.47 16.57 -2.78
C GLU A 292 14.80 16.59 -1.39
N LEU A 293 13.46 16.54 -1.35
CA LEU A 293 12.73 16.61 -0.09
C LEU A 293 12.91 15.38 0.79
N VAL A 294 13.03 14.19 0.19
CA VAL A 294 13.32 12.95 0.93
C VAL A 294 14.73 12.99 1.52
N LEU A 295 15.75 13.35 0.72
CA LEU A 295 17.13 13.42 1.20
C LEU A 295 17.30 14.49 2.27
N ASP A 296 16.70 15.68 2.12
CA ASP A 296 16.71 16.73 3.12
C ASP A 296 16.04 16.31 4.45
N PHE A 297 14.93 15.55 4.37
CA PHE A 297 14.30 14.98 5.56
C PHE A 297 15.20 13.98 6.28
N LEU A 298 15.89 13.11 5.54
CA LEU A 298 16.81 12.12 6.13
C LEU A 298 18.05 12.75 6.72
N ASP A 299 18.60 13.79 6.08
CA ASP A 299 19.72 14.56 6.61
C ASP A 299 19.36 15.20 7.97
N GLN A 300 18.20 15.85 8.06
CA GLN A 300 17.68 16.42 9.29
C GLN A 300 17.40 15.38 10.38
N SER A 301 17.16 14.13 9.98
CA SER A 301 16.89 13.01 10.89
C SER A 301 18.16 12.20 11.25
N GLY A 302 19.32 12.54 10.68
CA GLY A 302 20.59 11.83 10.92
C GLY A 302 20.63 10.43 10.29
N LEU A 303 19.90 10.22 9.20
CA LEU A 303 19.75 8.92 8.50
C LEU A 303 20.38 8.94 7.09
N THR A 304 21.40 9.75 6.88
CA THR A 304 22.18 9.77 5.64
C THR A 304 23.31 8.74 5.67
N PRO A 305 23.68 8.13 4.52
CA PRO A 305 24.87 7.30 4.43
C PRO A 305 26.10 8.04 4.95
N LEU A 306 26.99 7.32 5.61
CA LEU A 306 28.28 7.87 6.04
C LEU A 306 29.16 8.13 4.81
N ASP A 307 29.83 9.30 4.74
CA ASP A 307 30.78 9.70 3.71
C ASP A 307 32.00 8.78 3.64
#